data_656fd0cf3466928c1082a501bdebfc12
#
_entry.id   656fd0cf3466928c1082a501bdebfc12
#
_cell.length_a   1.000
_cell.length_b   1.000
_cell.length_c   1.000
_cell.angle_alpha   90.00
_cell.angle_beta   90.00
_cell.angle_gamma   90.00
#
_symmetry.space_group_name_H-M   'P 1'
#
loop_
_entity.id
_entity.type
_entity.pdbx_description
1 polymer ?
#
loop_
_entity_poly.entity_id
_entity_poly.type
_entity_poly.pdbx_seq_one_letter_code
_entity_poly.pdbx_strand_id
1 'polypeptide(L)'
;MTKTSPAAWTVAEVEADKGWIYPLSESEGAELIAAVRAAAKKAGPVDRPILDWKRDDFALEKALPTLAAAFREVRDGRAMALVKNLPREGVTPMEFRLMTWAIGLHFGVARPQNRTSDYITEVKDVGMAYRSPTGRGYNSKAELDFHVDGSDVVLLSCYNQAPVGGMSMCSSAATAFDVVKAERPDYAEALTTDYTFSRNGEQSEGEEPWYAAPVCTTREGRVFCKWNRNRIQNAQKIEGVPQLTGLQREAVEYFDTVLRRPENMFCMHLEPGDLQILCNQTMLHSRTSFEDHAEDEKKRTLYRLWLARPDSRRLPDSWAVFYGTSEAGTVRGGMKGHQYDDVRRNFDARQAQAMGMKAA
;
A
#
# COMPACT_ATOMS: atom_id res chain seq x y z
N MET A 1 -3.65 -27.12 -11.05
CA MET A 1 -3.90 -26.84 -9.62
C MET A 1 -5.21 -26.09 -9.49
N THR A 2 -6.12 -26.52 -8.63
CA THR A 2 -7.34 -25.75 -8.31
C THR A 2 -6.92 -24.50 -7.55
N LYS A 3 -7.25 -23.32 -8.08
CA LYS A 3 -6.92 -22.04 -7.44
C LYS A 3 -7.58 -21.94 -6.08
N THR A 4 -6.79 -21.61 -5.08
CA THR A 4 -7.24 -21.42 -3.69
C THR A 4 -7.94 -20.08 -3.46
N SER A 5 -7.73 -19.10 -4.33
CA SER A 5 -8.25 -17.72 -4.19
C SER A 5 -8.24 -16.98 -5.53
N PRO A 6 -9.19 -16.05 -5.80
CA PRO A 6 -9.11 -15.14 -6.94
C PRO A 6 -7.83 -14.29 -6.97
N ALA A 7 -7.23 -14.04 -5.78
CA ALA A 7 -5.95 -13.35 -5.68
C ALA A 7 -4.74 -14.19 -6.12
N ALA A 8 -4.90 -15.51 -6.33
CA ALA A 8 -3.87 -16.39 -6.89
C ALA A 8 -3.92 -16.34 -8.42
N TRP A 9 -3.17 -15.43 -9.01
CA TRP A 9 -3.11 -15.22 -10.46
C TRP A 9 -1.68 -15.29 -10.99
N THR A 10 -1.54 -15.56 -12.27
CA THR A 10 -0.31 -15.48 -13.06
C THR A 10 -0.35 -14.26 -13.97
N VAL A 11 0.82 -13.84 -14.49
CA VAL A 11 0.92 -12.73 -15.45
C VAL A 11 0.03 -12.95 -16.66
N ALA A 12 0.03 -14.14 -17.24
CA ALA A 12 -0.79 -14.49 -18.41
C ALA A 12 -2.30 -14.27 -18.15
N GLU A 13 -2.78 -14.54 -16.95
CA GLU A 13 -4.19 -14.34 -16.58
C GLU A 13 -4.55 -12.87 -16.38
N VAL A 14 -3.64 -12.09 -15.81
CA VAL A 14 -3.82 -10.63 -15.65
C VAL A 14 -3.79 -9.93 -17.01
N GLU A 15 -2.96 -10.42 -17.93
CA GLU A 15 -2.89 -9.90 -19.31
C GLU A 15 -4.09 -10.28 -20.16
N ALA A 16 -4.62 -11.49 -19.98
CA ALA A 16 -5.77 -11.98 -20.73
C ALA A 16 -7.10 -11.35 -20.30
N ASP A 17 -7.25 -11.03 -19.01
CA ASP A 17 -8.47 -10.43 -18.46
C ASP A 17 -8.18 -9.10 -17.77
N LYS A 18 -8.68 -8.01 -18.35
CA LYS A 18 -8.55 -6.64 -17.88
C LYS A 18 -9.68 -6.20 -16.93
N GLY A 19 -10.50 -7.10 -16.41
CA GLY A 19 -11.60 -6.81 -15.51
C GLY A 19 -11.21 -6.13 -14.19
N TRP A 20 -9.92 -5.97 -13.93
CA TRP A 20 -9.34 -5.22 -12.81
C TRP A 20 -9.07 -3.74 -13.12
N ILE A 21 -9.35 -3.28 -14.37
CA ILE A 21 -9.16 -1.89 -14.82
C ILE A 21 -10.52 -1.20 -14.84
N TYR A 22 -10.61 -0.06 -14.18
CA TYR A 22 -11.82 0.74 -13.96
C TYR A 22 -11.65 2.16 -14.50
N PRO A 23 -11.89 2.41 -15.79
CA PRO A 23 -11.79 3.76 -16.32
C PRO A 23 -12.94 4.63 -15.82
N LEU A 24 -12.61 5.81 -15.30
CA LEU A 24 -13.60 6.85 -15.03
C LEU A 24 -14.10 7.45 -16.35
N SER A 25 -15.38 7.71 -16.44
CA SER A 25 -15.95 8.53 -17.50
C SER A 25 -15.53 9.99 -17.32
N GLU A 26 -15.67 10.79 -18.37
CA GLU A 26 -15.40 12.23 -18.32
C GLU A 26 -16.22 12.93 -17.23
N SER A 27 -17.49 12.56 -17.06
CA SER A 27 -18.37 13.15 -16.03
C SER A 27 -17.97 12.76 -14.60
N GLU A 28 -17.45 11.55 -14.38
CA GLU A 28 -16.93 11.12 -13.09
C GLU A 28 -15.63 11.84 -12.74
N GLY A 29 -14.74 11.99 -13.72
CA GLY A 29 -13.50 12.77 -13.55
C GLY A 29 -13.79 14.24 -13.27
N ALA A 30 -14.70 14.85 -14.03
CA ALA A 30 -15.12 16.24 -13.80
C ALA A 30 -15.72 16.46 -12.41
N GLU A 31 -16.51 15.51 -11.89
CA GLU A 31 -17.02 15.55 -10.52
C GLU A 31 -15.90 15.57 -9.48
N LEU A 32 -14.90 14.71 -9.61
CA LEU A 32 -13.79 14.64 -8.65
C LEU A 32 -13.06 15.98 -8.49
N ILE A 33 -12.69 16.63 -9.60
CA ILE A 33 -11.99 17.92 -9.51
C ILE A 33 -12.93 19.06 -9.09
N ALA A 34 -14.19 19.01 -9.50
CA ALA A 34 -15.19 19.98 -9.06
C ALA A 34 -15.43 19.91 -7.54
N ALA A 35 -15.50 18.69 -6.97
CA ALA A 35 -15.64 18.48 -5.52
C ALA A 35 -14.44 19.06 -4.76
N VAL A 36 -13.21 18.83 -5.23
CA VAL A 36 -11.98 19.40 -4.62
C VAL A 36 -12.02 20.93 -4.66
N ARG A 37 -12.34 21.53 -5.78
CA ARG A 37 -12.40 22.99 -5.95
C ARG A 37 -13.53 23.63 -5.14
N ALA A 38 -14.68 22.97 -5.07
CA ALA A 38 -15.81 23.42 -4.23
C ALA A 38 -15.46 23.36 -2.74
N ALA A 39 -14.82 22.27 -2.29
CA ALA A 39 -14.35 22.13 -0.93
C ALA A 39 -13.33 23.21 -0.56
N ALA A 40 -12.35 23.48 -1.43
CA ALA A 40 -11.37 24.54 -1.22
C ALA A 40 -12.00 25.93 -1.12
N LYS A 41 -12.99 26.21 -1.94
CA LYS A 41 -13.74 27.49 -1.89
C LYS A 41 -14.54 27.65 -0.59
N LYS A 42 -15.08 26.56 -0.05
CA LYS A 42 -15.97 26.56 1.14
C LYS A 42 -15.20 26.51 2.45
N ALA A 43 -14.17 25.66 2.53
CA ALA A 43 -13.55 25.26 3.79
C ALA A 43 -12.09 25.75 3.96
N GLY A 44 -11.51 26.42 2.96
CA GLY A 44 -10.16 26.99 2.99
C GLY A 44 -9.26 26.40 1.90
N PRO A 45 -8.05 26.97 1.74
CA PRO A 45 -7.17 26.67 0.61
C PRO A 45 -6.76 25.19 0.55
N VAL A 46 -6.43 24.69 -0.65
CA VAL A 46 -6.09 23.29 -0.91
C VAL A 46 -4.87 22.78 -0.12
N ASP A 47 -4.02 23.66 0.35
CA ASP A 47 -2.81 23.38 1.14
C ASP A 47 -3.01 23.46 2.65
N ARG A 48 -4.27 23.67 3.12
CA ARG A 48 -4.56 23.58 4.56
C ARG A 48 -4.18 22.18 5.09
N PRO A 49 -3.96 22.02 6.44
CA PRO A 49 -3.58 20.74 7.02
C PRO A 49 -4.50 19.61 6.56
N ILE A 50 -3.93 18.53 6.04
CA ILE A 50 -4.69 17.47 5.35
C ILE A 50 -5.71 16.79 6.29
N LEU A 51 -5.42 16.72 7.58
CA LEU A 51 -6.28 16.09 8.58
C LEU A 51 -7.53 16.94 8.94
N ASP A 52 -7.56 18.22 8.52
CA ASP A 52 -8.73 19.08 8.74
C ASP A 52 -9.86 18.80 7.75
N TRP A 53 -9.52 18.18 6.62
CA TRP A 53 -10.52 17.79 5.63
C TRP A 53 -11.38 16.62 6.11
N LYS A 54 -12.66 16.67 5.83
CA LYS A 54 -13.66 15.65 6.18
C LYS A 54 -14.24 15.04 4.92
N ARG A 55 -14.75 13.81 5.02
CA ARG A 55 -15.45 13.15 3.91
C ARG A 55 -16.55 14.04 3.32
N ASP A 56 -17.33 14.67 4.18
CA ASP A 56 -18.51 15.47 3.79
C ASP A 56 -18.12 16.84 3.16
N ASP A 57 -16.84 17.21 3.15
CA ASP A 57 -16.37 18.35 2.37
C ASP A 57 -16.34 18.05 0.86
N PHE A 58 -16.31 16.75 0.49
CA PHE A 58 -16.21 16.27 -0.90
C PHE A 58 -17.46 15.50 -1.30
N ALA A 59 -18.37 16.16 -1.99
CA ALA A 59 -19.57 15.51 -2.54
C ALA A 59 -19.18 14.69 -3.79
N LEU A 60 -19.23 13.37 -3.67
CA LEU A 60 -18.98 12.43 -4.75
C LEU A 60 -20.20 11.53 -4.90
N GLU A 61 -20.84 11.55 -6.07
CA GLU A 61 -22.00 10.71 -6.37
C GLU A 61 -21.75 9.84 -7.61
N LYS A 62 -21.26 10.46 -8.70
CA LYS A 62 -21.05 9.78 -9.98
C LYS A 62 -19.86 8.82 -9.94
N ALA A 63 -18.74 9.25 -9.37
CA ALA A 63 -17.49 8.46 -9.33
C ALA A 63 -17.56 7.32 -8.29
N LEU A 64 -18.41 7.42 -7.26
CA LEU A 64 -18.46 6.41 -6.18
C LEU A 64 -18.76 4.99 -6.67
N PRO A 65 -19.68 4.71 -7.61
CA PRO A 65 -19.94 3.35 -8.08
C PRO A 65 -18.71 2.69 -8.73
N THR A 66 -18.00 3.42 -9.61
CA THR A 66 -16.80 2.93 -10.28
C THR A 66 -15.66 2.71 -9.29
N LEU A 67 -15.42 3.66 -8.38
CA LEU A 67 -14.44 3.52 -7.31
C LEU A 67 -14.78 2.34 -6.38
N ALA A 68 -16.04 2.19 -5.98
CA ALA A 68 -16.50 1.09 -5.14
C ALA A 68 -16.29 -0.28 -5.82
N ALA A 69 -16.48 -0.35 -7.15
CA ALA A 69 -16.20 -1.56 -7.91
C ALA A 69 -14.70 -1.91 -7.87
N ALA A 70 -13.81 -0.92 -8.05
CA ALA A 70 -12.37 -1.11 -7.93
C ALA A 70 -11.95 -1.59 -6.53
N PHE A 71 -12.52 -0.99 -5.47
CA PHE A 71 -12.23 -1.44 -4.09
C PHE A 71 -12.78 -2.84 -3.79
N ARG A 72 -13.91 -3.26 -4.40
CA ARG A 72 -14.38 -4.66 -4.30
C ARG A 72 -13.45 -5.63 -5.00
N GLU A 73 -12.92 -5.30 -6.18
CA GLU A 73 -11.93 -6.11 -6.87
C GLU A 73 -10.67 -6.32 -6.01
N VAL A 74 -10.20 -5.27 -5.33
CA VAL A 74 -9.08 -5.36 -4.39
C VAL A 74 -9.38 -6.28 -3.22
N ARG A 75 -10.62 -6.28 -2.71
CA ARG A 75 -11.04 -7.10 -1.58
C ARG A 75 -11.33 -8.55 -1.96
N ASP A 76 -12.07 -8.76 -3.03
CA ASP A 76 -12.69 -10.06 -3.35
C ASP A 76 -12.14 -10.70 -4.64
N GLY A 77 -11.51 -9.92 -5.50
CA GLY A 77 -10.92 -10.33 -6.77
C GLY A 77 -9.42 -10.57 -6.69
N ARG A 78 -8.69 -9.94 -7.61
CA ARG A 78 -7.24 -10.12 -7.82
C ARG A 78 -6.37 -9.45 -6.76
N ALA A 79 -6.95 -8.80 -5.76
CA ALA A 79 -6.27 -8.02 -4.73
C ALA A 79 -5.53 -6.77 -5.28
N MET A 80 -5.79 -6.41 -6.51
CA MET A 80 -5.33 -5.18 -7.17
C MET A 80 -6.42 -4.62 -8.07
N ALA A 81 -6.43 -3.29 -8.23
CA ALA A 81 -7.24 -2.60 -9.23
C ALA A 81 -6.49 -1.38 -9.75
N LEU A 82 -6.80 -0.99 -10.98
CA LEU A 82 -6.31 0.23 -11.62
C LEU A 82 -7.50 1.09 -12.02
N VAL A 83 -7.67 2.22 -11.36
CA VAL A 83 -8.62 3.25 -11.80
C VAL A 83 -7.88 4.18 -12.76
N LYS A 84 -8.43 4.37 -13.95
CA LYS A 84 -7.85 5.24 -14.97
C LYS A 84 -8.63 6.55 -15.11
N ASN A 85 -7.98 7.54 -15.71
CA ASN A 85 -8.59 8.82 -16.09
C ASN A 85 -8.97 9.72 -14.89
N LEU A 86 -8.22 9.67 -13.76
CA LEU A 86 -8.32 10.78 -12.81
C LEU A 86 -7.88 12.07 -13.53
N PRO A 87 -8.61 13.19 -13.35
CA PRO A 87 -8.25 14.45 -13.96
C PRO A 87 -6.82 14.84 -13.64
N ARG A 88 -6.01 15.07 -14.67
CA ARG A 88 -4.62 15.49 -14.51
C ARG A 88 -4.33 16.81 -15.23
N GLU A 89 -4.88 17.02 -16.40
CA GLU A 89 -4.71 18.24 -17.18
C GLU A 89 -5.40 19.44 -16.49
N GLY A 90 -4.68 20.54 -16.34
CA GLY A 90 -5.19 21.73 -15.64
C GLY A 90 -5.43 21.54 -14.13
N VAL A 91 -4.85 20.48 -13.55
CA VAL A 91 -4.94 20.16 -12.11
C VAL A 91 -3.56 20.34 -11.48
N THR A 92 -3.49 21.16 -10.42
CA THR A 92 -2.25 21.39 -9.68
C THR A 92 -1.85 20.16 -8.84
N PRO A 93 -0.56 20.04 -8.46
CA PRO A 93 -0.10 18.97 -7.56
C PRO A 93 -0.93 18.88 -6.26
N MET A 94 -1.26 20.03 -5.68
CA MET A 94 -2.04 20.09 -4.43
C MET A 94 -3.49 19.68 -4.62
N GLU A 95 -4.14 20.07 -5.73
CA GLU A 95 -5.50 19.62 -6.06
C GLU A 95 -5.52 18.09 -6.30
N PHE A 96 -4.51 17.55 -7.00
CA PHE A 96 -4.43 16.11 -7.27
C PHE A 96 -4.16 15.31 -5.98
N ARG A 97 -3.29 15.81 -5.10
CA ARG A 97 -3.06 15.27 -3.76
C ARG A 97 -4.36 15.26 -2.95
N LEU A 98 -5.11 16.37 -2.95
CA LEU A 98 -6.38 16.48 -2.24
C LEU A 98 -7.47 15.59 -2.86
N MET A 99 -7.47 15.40 -4.17
CA MET A 99 -8.38 14.45 -4.85
C MET A 99 -8.11 13.00 -4.41
N THR A 100 -6.83 12.61 -4.32
CA THR A 100 -6.45 11.29 -3.78
C THR A 100 -6.92 11.12 -2.33
N TRP A 101 -6.77 12.17 -1.53
CA TRP A 101 -7.25 12.21 -0.15
C TRP A 101 -8.78 12.07 -0.07
N ALA A 102 -9.51 12.85 -0.88
CA ALA A 102 -10.97 12.81 -0.95
C ALA A 102 -11.49 11.40 -1.28
N ILE A 103 -10.90 10.74 -2.29
CA ILE A 103 -11.19 9.33 -2.59
C ILE A 103 -10.96 8.47 -1.35
N GLY A 104 -9.83 8.60 -0.69
CA GLY A 104 -9.50 7.81 0.51
C GLY A 104 -10.51 7.98 1.63
N LEU A 105 -10.99 9.20 1.89
CA LEU A 105 -11.99 9.49 2.93
C LEU A 105 -13.35 8.82 2.68
N HIS A 106 -13.70 8.53 1.43
CA HIS A 106 -14.92 7.81 1.09
C HIS A 106 -14.80 6.29 1.26
N PHE A 107 -13.57 5.75 1.34
CA PHE A 107 -13.36 4.30 1.36
C PHE A 107 -12.65 3.76 2.60
N GLY A 108 -12.23 4.60 3.53
CA GLY A 108 -11.59 4.12 4.75
C GLY A 108 -11.08 5.23 5.67
N VAL A 109 -10.34 4.80 6.67
CA VAL A 109 -9.60 5.68 7.58
C VAL A 109 -8.15 5.72 7.14
N ALA A 110 -7.66 6.87 6.75
CA ALA A 110 -6.26 7.06 6.38
C ALA A 110 -5.34 6.68 7.55
N ARG A 111 -4.18 6.11 7.24
CA ARG A 111 -3.21 5.66 8.24
C ARG A 111 -1.87 6.37 8.06
N PRO A 112 -1.17 6.69 9.16
CA PRO A 112 0.15 7.28 9.09
C PRO A 112 1.17 6.30 8.50
N GLN A 113 2.15 6.81 7.74
CA GLN A 113 3.00 6.00 6.88
C GLN A 113 4.49 6.04 7.23
N ASN A 114 4.90 6.88 8.17
CA ASN A 114 6.32 7.13 8.45
C ASN A 114 6.56 7.67 9.85
N ARG A 115 7.84 7.94 10.15
CA ARG A 115 8.32 8.46 11.43
C ARG A 115 7.67 9.78 11.85
N THR A 116 7.31 10.63 10.88
CA THR A 116 6.66 11.94 11.10
C THR A 116 5.14 11.85 11.13
N SER A 117 4.60 10.63 11.11
CA SER A 117 3.16 10.37 11.17
C SER A 117 2.37 11.04 10.03
N ASP A 118 2.96 11.09 8.84
CA ASP A 118 2.31 11.63 7.65
C ASP A 118 1.29 10.65 7.09
N TYR A 119 0.10 11.13 6.72
CA TYR A 119 -1.03 10.32 6.25
C TYR A 119 -1.09 10.18 4.73
N ILE A 120 -0.55 11.13 3.99
CA ILE A 120 -0.37 11.07 2.54
C ILE A 120 1.03 11.56 2.20
N THR A 121 1.79 10.76 1.45
CA THR A 121 3.19 11.05 1.15
C THR A 121 3.42 11.15 -0.36
N GLU A 122 4.36 12.00 -0.74
CA GLU A 122 4.88 12.01 -2.10
C GLU A 122 5.90 10.88 -2.29
N VAL A 123 5.71 10.12 -3.35
CA VAL A 123 6.68 9.12 -3.83
C VAL A 123 7.46 9.77 -4.97
N LYS A 124 8.56 10.44 -4.60
CA LYS A 124 9.39 11.27 -5.49
C LYS A 124 10.86 11.08 -5.13
N ASP A 125 11.75 11.07 -6.12
CA ASP A 125 13.18 11.06 -5.84
C ASP A 125 13.63 12.42 -5.28
N VAL A 126 14.18 12.39 -4.07
CA VAL A 126 14.79 13.56 -3.41
C VAL A 126 16.30 13.37 -3.19
N GLY A 127 16.90 12.43 -3.93
CA GLY A 127 18.33 12.15 -3.87
C GLY A 127 18.77 11.31 -2.68
N MET A 128 17.85 10.66 -1.97
CA MET A 128 18.20 9.78 -0.86
C MET A 128 18.70 8.40 -1.34
N ALA A 129 19.76 7.90 -0.72
CA ALA A 129 20.24 6.54 -1.00
C ALA A 129 19.28 5.50 -0.40
N TYR A 130 18.77 4.60 -1.24
CA TYR A 130 18.01 3.43 -0.79
C TYR A 130 18.89 2.56 0.10
N ARG A 131 18.31 1.98 1.16
CA ARG A 131 19.00 1.15 2.17
C ARG A 131 20.00 1.91 3.08
N SER A 132 20.05 3.24 3.04
CA SER A 132 20.74 4.00 4.08
C SER A 132 19.92 3.97 5.39
N PRO A 133 20.53 4.24 6.56
CA PRO A 133 19.82 4.23 7.85
C PRO A 133 18.58 5.12 7.92
N THR A 134 18.59 6.23 7.16
CA THR A 134 17.49 7.19 7.08
C THR A 134 16.77 7.19 5.74
N GLY A 135 17.30 6.46 4.74
CA GLY A 135 16.74 6.39 3.39
C GLY A 135 15.47 5.58 3.33
N ARG A 136 14.48 6.12 2.62
CA ARG A 136 13.24 5.41 2.31
C ARG A 136 13.20 5.11 0.82
N GLY A 137 12.74 3.92 0.46
CA GLY A 137 12.66 3.50 -0.93
C GLY A 137 11.86 4.47 -1.80
N TYR A 138 10.78 5.04 -1.26
CA TYR A 138 9.93 5.98 -1.98
C TYR A 138 10.59 7.34 -2.28
N ASN A 139 11.70 7.66 -1.62
CA ASN A 139 12.48 8.89 -1.80
C ASN A 139 13.73 8.69 -2.66
N SER A 140 13.86 7.56 -3.35
CA SER A 140 15.00 7.22 -4.20
C SER A 140 14.55 6.76 -5.58
N LYS A 141 15.46 6.82 -6.56
CA LYS A 141 15.27 6.30 -7.91
C LYS A 141 15.72 4.84 -8.10
N ALA A 142 16.26 4.20 -7.05
CA ALA A 142 16.70 2.82 -7.11
C ALA A 142 15.51 1.86 -7.22
N GLU A 143 15.73 0.66 -7.78
CA GLU A 143 14.75 -0.42 -7.72
C GLU A 143 14.45 -0.76 -6.27
N LEU A 144 13.17 -1.03 -5.99
CA LEU A 144 12.73 -1.44 -4.66
C LEU A 144 12.67 -2.97 -4.55
N ASP A 145 12.88 -3.49 -3.36
CA ASP A 145 12.51 -4.87 -3.06
C ASP A 145 10.98 -5.00 -3.03
N PHE A 146 10.46 -6.18 -3.39
CA PHE A 146 9.06 -6.49 -3.16
C PHE A 146 8.71 -6.34 -1.68
N HIS A 147 7.55 -5.75 -1.40
CA HIS A 147 7.09 -5.54 -0.02
C HIS A 147 5.57 -5.39 0.03
N VAL A 148 5.05 -5.45 1.24
CA VAL A 148 3.72 -4.99 1.59
C VAL A 148 3.83 -3.77 2.48
N ASP A 149 2.91 -2.83 2.32
CA ASP A 149 2.77 -1.69 3.21
C ASP A 149 1.99 -2.03 4.48
N GLY A 150 2.02 -1.15 5.47
CA GLY A 150 1.51 -1.40 6.82
C GLY A 150 0.04 -1.08 7.03
N SER A 151 -0.83 -1.29 6.05
CA SER A 151 -2.28 -1.00 6.13
C SER A 151 -3.10 -2.05 5.40
N ASP A 152 -4.44 -1.95 5.41
CA ASP A 152 -5.28 -2.88 4.66
C ASP A 152 -5.08 -2.72 3.16
N VAL A 153 -5.08 -1.49 2.67
CA VAL A 153 -4.84 -1.17 1.26
C VAL A 153 -3.92 0.03 1.12
N VAL A 154 -3.17 0.06 0.02
CA VAL A 154 -2.41 1.22 -0.44
C VAL A 154 -3.01 1.75 -1.74
N LEU A 155 -3.11 3.07 -1.82
CA LEU A 155 -3.44 3.83 -3.01
C LEU A 155 -2.17 4.53 -3.50
N LEU A 156 -1.90 4.43 -4.80
CA LEU A 156 -0.79 5.09 -5.48
C LEU A 156 -1.35 5.84 -6.70
N SER A 157 -1.56 7.14 -6.57
CA SER A 157 -2.07 7.97 -7.67
C SER A 157 -0.91 8.65 -8.41
N CYS A 158 -0.84 8.48 -9.72
CA CYS A 158 0.24 8.97 -10.56
C CYS A 158 -0.05 10.40 -11.02
N TYR A 159 0.72 11.35 -10.51
CA TYR A 159 0.68 12.75 -10.95
C TYR A 159 1.59 12.98 -12.16
N ASN A 160 2.83 12.53 -12.08
CA ASN A 160 3.81 12.54 -13.16
C ASN A 160 4.55 11.20 -13.22
N GLN A 161 4.94 10.78 -14.42
CA GLN A 161 5.75 9.59 -14.63
C GLN A 161 7.17 9.97 -15.05
N ALA A 162 8.12 9.08 -14.77
CA ALA A 162 9.50 9.20 -15.23
C ALA A 162 9.60 8.94 -16.74
N PRO A 163 10.55 9.55 -17.45
CA PRO A 163 10.77 9.31 -18.89
C PRO A 163 11.31 7.91 -19.16
N VAL A 164 12.01 7.29 -18.20
CA VAL A 164 12.57 5.93 -18.33
C VAL A 164 12.40 5.16 -17.05
N GLY A 165 11.88 3.96 -17.10
CA GLY A 165 11.68 3.07 -15.96
C GLY A 165 10.51 3.49 -15.07
N GLY A 166 10.63 3.25 -13.74
CA GLY A 166 9.58 3.59 -12.78
C GLY A 166 8.32 2.73 -12.92
N MET A 167 8.42 1.57 -13.56
CA MET A 167 7.30 0.64 -13.71
C MET A 167 6.87 0.10 -12.35
N SER A 168 5.57 0.05 -12.12
CA SER A 168 4.99 -0.67 -10.99
C SER A 168 5.10 -2.17 -11.23
N MET A 169 5.58 -2.90 -10.24
CA MET A 169 5.68 -4.37 -10.24
C MET A 169 4.75 -4.93 -9.18
N CYS A 170 3.95 -5.93 -9.55
CA CYS A 170 3.03 -6.63 -8.65
C CYS A 170 3.26 -8.14 -8.74
N SER A 171 3.18 -8.83 -7.60
CA SER A 171 3.23 -10.29 -7.54
C SER A 171 2.21 -10.81 -6.52
N SER A 172 1.45 -11.85 -6.89
CA SER A 172 0.50 -12.49 -6.00
C SER A 172 1.23 -13.31 -4.94
N ALA A 173 1.03 -12.96 -3.66
CA ALA A 173 1.56 -13.74 -2.54
C ALA A 173 1.02 -15.18 -2.53
N ALA A 174 -0.25 -15.36 -2.90
CA ALA A 174 -0.88 -16.68 -2.94
C ALA A 174 -0.24 -17.58 -4.02
N THR A 175 -0.08 -17.05 -5.24
CA THR A 175 0.61 -17.78 -6.32
C THR A 175 2.05 -18.11 -5.94
N ALA A 176 2.81 -17.11 -5.45
CA ALA A 176 4.20 -17.32 -5.06
C ALA A 176 4.34 -18.38 -3.96
N PHE A 177 3.47 -18.34 -2.94
CA PHE A 177 3.50 -19.32 -1.86
C PHE A 177 3.09 -20.72 -2.32
N ASP A 178 2.12 -20.84 -3.25
CA ASP A 178 1.74 -22.13 -3.85
C ASP A 178 2.86 -22.73 -4.70
N VAL A 179 3.63 -21.90 -5.43
CA VAL A 179 4.84 -22.31 -6.14
C VAL A 179 5.90 -22.84 -5.15
N VAL A 180 6.17 -22.10 -4.06
CA VAL A 180 7.12 -22.54 -3.04
C VAL A 180 6.69 -23.86 -2.42
N LYS A 181 5.40 -24.04 -2.09
CA LYS A 181 4.89 -25.31 -1.56
C LYS A 181 5.10 -26.48 -2.51
N ALA A 182 4.96 -26.27 -3.80
CA ALA A 182 5.12 -27.32 -4.80
C ALA A 182 6.58 -27.69 -5.04
N GLU A 183 7.49 -26.71 -5.04
CA GLU A 183 8.89 -26.92 -5.40
C GLU A 183 9.80 -27.17 -4.18
N ARG A 184 9.51 -26.50 -3.05
CA ARG A 184 10.29 -26.55 -1.81
C ARG A 184 9.36 -26.52 -0.59
N PRO A 185 8.71 -27.65 -0.27
CA PRO A 185 7.79 -27.73 0.87
C PRO A 185 8.46 -27.42 2.22
N ASP A 186 9.75 -27.71 2.36
CA ASP A 186 10.57 -27.31 3.51
C ASP A 186 10.68 -25.80 3.67
N TYR A 187 10.84 -25.05 2.58
CA TYR A 187 10.85 -23.59 2.61
C TYR A 187 9.45 -23.02 2.88
N ALA A 188 8.40 -23.64 2.33
CA ALA A 188 7.03 -23.22 2.61
C ALA A 188 6.71 -23.36 4.10
N GLU A 189 7.12 -24.45 4.73
CA GLU A 189 6.97 -24.65 6.18
C GLU A 189 7.77 -23.56 6.94
N ALA A 190 9.03 -23.32 6.57
CA ALA A 190 9.85 -22.28 7.19
C ALA A 190 9.19 -20.90 7.10
N LEU A 191 8.57 -20.53 5.96
CA LEU A 191 7.89 -19.25 5.78
C LEU A 191 6.64 -19.09 6.68
N THR A 192 6.12 -20.17 7.25
CA THR A 192 5.00 -20.12 8.21
C THR A 192 5.46 -20.02 9.67
N THR A 193 6.74 -20.05 9.94
CA THR A 193 7.31 -19.79 11.26
C THR A 193 7.56 -18.29 11.49
N ASP A 194 7.81 -17.89 12.71
CA ASP A 194 8.07 -16.49 13.05
C ASP A 194 9.42 -15.99 12.48
N TYR A 195 9.35 -14.84 11.85
CA TYR A 195 10.47 -14.00 11.44
C TYR A 195 10.46 -12.70 12.23
N THR A 196 11.63 -12.16 12.50
CA THR A 196 11.76 -10.85 13.13
C THR A 196 11.80 -9.75 12.07
N PHE A 197 11.03 -8.68 12.30
CA PHE A 197 10.95 -7.51 11.43
C PHE A 197 11.36 -6.26 12.21
N SER A 198 12.35 -5.54 11.72
CA SER A 198 12.73 -4.23 12.26
C SER A 198 11.63 -3.20 12.00
N ARG A 199 11.36 -2.34 12.97
CA ARG A 199 10.55 -1.14 12.76
C ARG A 199 11.33 0.01 12.10
N ASN A 200 12.64 -0.17 11.86
CA ASN A 200 13.52 0.81 11.21
C ASN A 200 13.51 2.21 11.86
N GLY A 201 13.35 2.28 13.20
CA GLY A 201 13.27 3.53 13.94
C GLY A 201 11.96 4.31 13.73
N GLU A 202 10.89 3.63 13.28
CA GLU A 202 9.54 4.21 13.08
C GLU A 202 8.56 3.80 14.19
N GLN A 203 9.06 3.10 15.21
CA GLN A 203 8.24 2.73 16.37
C GLN A 203 7.77 3.96 17.15
N SER A 204 6.58 3.87 17.70
CA SER A 204 6.07 4.83 18.67
C SER A 204 6.80 4.67 20.02
N GLU A 205 6.63 5.65 20.89
CA GLU A 205 7.10 5.55 22.27
C GLU A 205 6.48 4.31 22.96
N GLY A 206 7.33 3.50 23.60
CA GLY A 206 6.94 2.26 24.26
C GLY A 206 6.79 1.04 23.35
N GLU A 207 6.96 1.18 22.04
CA GLU A 207 7.02 0.03 21.14
C GLU A 207 8.46 -0.50 21.01
N GLU A 208 8.61 -1.83 20.99
CA GLU A 208 9.89 -2.47 20.71
C GLU A 208 10.40 -2.12 19.30
N PRO A 209 11.74 -2.04 19.07
CA PRO A 209 12.31 -1.70 17.77
C PRO A 209 12.10 -2.78 16.69
N TRP A 210 11.56 -3.93 17.09
CA TRP A 210 11.25 -5.06 16.22
C TRP A 210 9.98 -5.78 16.69
N TYR A 211 9.47 -6.67 15.87
CA TYR A 211 8.37 -7.58 16.20
C TYR A 211 8.55 -8.90 15.46
N ALA A 212 7.89 -9.96 15.93
CA ALA A 212 7.90 -11.27 15.29
C ALA A 212 6.53 -11.58 14.67
N ALA A 213 6.55 -12.17 13.48
CA ALA A 213 5.36 -12.69 12.80
C ALA A 213 5.79 -13.66 11.67
N PRO A 214 4.94 -14.60 11.28
CA PRO A 214 5.16 -15.40 10.07
C PRO A 214 5.17 -14.54 8.80
N VAL A 215 5.98 -14.94 7.81
CA VAL A 215 5.95 -14.34 6.47
C VAL A 215 4.66 -14.72 5.76
N CYS A 216 4.28 -15.99 5.78
CA CYS A 216 3.06 -16.50 5.19
C CYS A 216 2.18 -17.15 6.25
N THR A 217 0.89 -16.86 6.20
CA THR A 217 -0.12 -17.49 7.07
C THR A 217 -1.35 -17.81 6.24
N THR A 218 -1.87 -19.02 6.38
CA THR A 218 -3.14 -19.39 5.75
C THR A 218 -4.27 -19.29 6.78
N ARG A 219 -5.32 -18.54 6.45
CA ARG A 219 -6.52 -18.42 7.25
C ARG A 219 -7.75 -18.48 6.35
N GLU A 220 -8.72 -19.35 6.67
CA GLU A 220 -9.97 -19.50 5.91
C GLU A 220 -9.73 -19.73 4.40
N GLY A 221 -8.69 -20.54 4.07
CA GLY A 221 -8.31 -20.85 2.70
C GLY A 221 -7.61 -19.73 1.93
N ARG A 222 -7.26 -18.60 2.59
CA ARG A 222 -6.55 -17.47 1.99
C ARG A 222 -5.13 -17.37 2.54
N VAL A 223 -4.20 -17.04 1.67
CA VAL A 223 -2.83 -16.73 2.05
C VAL A 223 -2.72 -15.25 2.39
N PHE A 224 -2.22 -14.97 3.59
CA PHE A 224 -1.81 -13.67 4.06
C PHE A 224 -0.28 -13.63 4.06
N CYS A 225 0.30 -12.59 3.49
CA CYS A 225 1.75 -12.44 3.40
C CYS A 225 2.20 -11.11 4.00
N LYS A 226 3.10 -11.21 4.99
CA LYS A 226 3.79 -10.07 5.57
C LYS A 226 5.24 -10.10 5.10
N TRP A 227 5.48 -9.48 3.97
CA TRP A 227 6.77 -9.50 3.32
C TRP A 227 7.43 -8.12 3.31
N ASN A 228 8.63 -8.05 3.82
CA ASN A 228 9.55 -6.94 3.64
C ASN A 228 10.97 -7.44 3.96
N ARG A 229 11.69 -7.87 2.92
CA ARG A 229 13.03 -8.45 3.05
C ARG A 229 14.00 -7.52 3.77
N ASN A 230 13.95 -6.21 3.46
CA ASN A 230 14.81 -5.23 4.12
C ASN A 230 14.56 -5.14 5.63
N ARG A 231 13.30 -5.22 6.08
CA ARG A 231 12.97 -5.22 7.52
C ARG A 231 13.42 -6.50 8.21
N ILE A 232 13.33 -7.65 7.55
CA ILE A 232 13.85 -8.93 8.07
C ILE A 232 15.37 -8.83 8.22
N GLN A 233 16.10 -8.39 7.19
CA GLN A 233 17.54 -8.24 7.22
C GLN A 233 18.03 -7.21 8.24
N ASN A 234 17.32 -6.09 8.40
CA ASN A 234 17.67 -5.08 9.38
C ASN A 234 17.40 -5.53 10.82
N ALA A 235 16.40 -6.37 11.05
CA ALA A 235 16.15 -6.94 12.37
C ALA A 235 17.35 -7.77 12.86
N GLN A 236 18.03 -8.50 11.97
CA GLN A 236 19.21 -9.32 12.31
C GLN A 236 20.41 -8.51 12.81
N LYS A 237 20.39 -7.18 12.68
CA LYS A 237 21.43 -6.27 13.15
C LYS A 237 21.12 -5.70 14.54
N ILE A 238 19.93 -5.94 15.08
CA ILE A 238 19.49 -5.46 16.39
C ILE A 238 19.97 -6.46 17.45
N GLU A 239 20.64 -5.96 18.48
CA GLU A 239 21.11 -6.78 19.59
C GLU A 239 19.92 -7.48 20.30
N GLY A 240 20.11 -8.76 20.67
CA GLY A 240 19.08 -9.56 21.34
C GLY A 240 17.97 -10.12 20.44
N VAL A 241 17.95 -9.79 19.14
CA VAL A 241 16.99 -10.34 18.20
C VAL A 241 17.33 -11.79 17.84
N PRO A 242 16.36 -12.73 17.88
CA PRO A 242 16.55 -14.09 17.40
C PRO A 242 17.07 -14.11 15.96
N GLN A 243 18.18 -14.80 15.74
CA GLN A 243 18.80 -14.92 14.43
C GLN A 243 18.07 -15.94 13.57
N LEU A 244 17.94 -15.66 12.27
CA LEU A 244 17.38 -16.60 11.31
C LEU A 244 18.18 -17.89 11.28
N THR A 245 17.51 -19.03 11.21
CA THR A 245 18.12 -20.31 10.90
C THR A 245 18.67 -20.32 9.46
N GLY A 246 19.51 -21.31 9.11
CA GLY A 246 19.94 -21.51 7.74
C GLY A 246 18.76 -21.67 6.78
N LEU A 247 17.81 -22.55 7.16
CA LEU A 247 16.60 -22.81 6.37
C LEU A 247 15.75 -21.55 6.16
N GLN A 248 15.55 -20.73 7.19
CA GLN A 248 14.81 -19.47 7.06
C GLN A 248 15.50 -18.47 6.12
N ARG A 249 16.83 -18.36 6.16
CA ARG A 249 17.58 -17.50 5.21
C ARG A 249 17.39 -17.96 3.77
N GLU A 250 17.54 -19.26 3.52
CA GLU A 250 17.33 -19.84 2.20
C GLU A 250 15.90 -19.66 1.71
N ALA A 251 14.91 -19.86 2.58
CA ALA A 251 13.50 -19.66 2.26
C ALA A 251 13.17 -18.21 1.87
N VAL A 252 13.77 -17.20 2.55
CA VAL A 252 13.64 -15.78 2.22
C VAL A 252 14.20 -15.49 0.83
N GLU A 253 15.41 -15.96 0.52
CA GLU A 253 16.04 -15.74 -0.78
C GLU A 253 15.25 -16.44 -1.91
N TYR A 254 14.78 -17.65 -1.65
CA TYR A 254 14.01 -18.41 -2.61
C TYR A 254 12.65 -17.76 -2.89
N PHE A 255 11.95 -17.29 -1.85
CA PHE A 255 10.67 -16.58 -2.01
C PHE A 255 10.83 -15.30 -2.85
N ASP A 256 11.87 -14.50 -2.61
CA ASP A 256 12.16 -13.32 -3.44
C ASP A 256 12.41 -13.69 -4.91
N THR A 257 13.11 -14.81 -5.16
CA THR A 257 13.34 -15.34 -6.51
C THR A 257 12.02 -15.74 -7.18
N VAL A 258 11.12 -16.41 -6.46
CA VAL A 258 9.80 -16.81 -7.00
C VAL A 258 8.92 -15.60 -7.32
N LEU A 259 8.94 -14.57 -6.47
CA LEU A 259 8.21 -13.32 -6.72
C LEU A 259 8.63 -12.62 -8.01
N ARG A 260 9.90 -12.76 -8.40
CA ARG A 260 10.53 -12.10 -9.57
C ARG A 260 10.47 -12.92 -10.84
N ARG A 261 9.92 -14.13 -10.81
CA ARG A 261 9.77 -14.95 -12.02
C ARG A 261 8.84 -14.26 -13.02
N PRO A 262 9.14 -14.31 -14.33
CA PRO A 262 8.33 -13.65 -15.36
C PRO A 262 6.84 -14.01 -15.32
N GLU A 263 6.51 -15.23 -14.95
CA GLU A 263 5.14 -15.72 -14.83
C GLU A 263 4.38 -15.20 -13.60
N ASN A 264 5.11 -14.67 -12.59
CA ASN A 264 4.55 -14.17 -11.33
C ASN A 264 4.64 -12.64 -11.20
N MET A 265 5.60 -12.00 -11.88
CA MET A 265 5.88 -10.58 -11.76
C MET A 265 5.21 -9.80 -12.88
N PHE A 266 4.04 -9.27 -12.61
CA PHE A 266 3.34 -8.37 -13.52
C PHE A 266 3.91 -6.95 -13.42
N CYS A 267 4.30 -6.39 -14.57
CA CYS A 267 4.87 -5.04 -14.68
C CYS A 267 3.96 -4.14 -15.49
N MET A 268 3.74 -2.90 -15.03
CA MET A 268 2.97 -1.90 -15.76
C MET A 268 3.50 -0.49 -15.55
N HIS A 269 3.38 0.36 -16.55
CA HIS A 269 3.51 1.79 -16.38
C HIS A 269 2.23 2.36 -15.77
N LEU A 270 2.37 3.24 -14.79
CA LEU A 270 1.27 4.08 -14.31
C LEU A 270 1.31 5.37 -15.11
N GLU A 271 0.27 5.62 -15.87
CA GLU A 271 0.11 6.87 -16.61
C GLU A 271 -0.31 8.02 -15.69
N PRO A 272 0.01 9.29 -16.01
CA PRO A 272 -0.57 10.41 -15.27
C PRO A 272 -2.11 10.34 -15.27
N GLY A 273 -2.70 10.38 -14.07
CA GLY A 273 -4.14 10.16 -13.88
C GLY A 273 -4.52 8.70 -13.55
N ASP A 274 -3.56 7.79 -13.43
CA ASP A 274 -3.83 6.44 -12.92
C ASP A 274 -3.84 6.42 -11.38
N LEU A 275 -4.74 5.60 -10.82
CA LEU A 275 -4.76 5.26 -9.40
C LEU A 275 -4.68 3.75 -9.25
N GLN A 276 -3.55 3.25 -8.79
CA GLN A 276 -3.37 1.86 -8.41
C GLN A 276 -3.83 1.65 -6.97
N ILE A 277 -4.63 0.60 -6.73
CA ILE A 277 -5.11 0.20 -5.42
C ILE A 277 -4.69 -1.25 -5.18
N LEU A 278 -3.99 -1.53 -4.08
CA LEU A 278 -3.46 -2.86 -3.75
C LEU A 278 -3.84 -3.29 -2.33
N CYS A 279 -4.18 -4.56 -2.18
CA CYS A 279 -4.37 -5.20 -0.88
C CYS A 279 -3.01 -5.60 -0.29
N ASN A 280 -2.61 -4.96 0.80
CA ASN A 280 -1.31 -5.19 1.44
C ASN A 280 -1.17 -6.55 2.16
N GLN A 281 -2.20 -7.36 2.16
CA GLN A 281 -2.18 -8.66 2.84
C GLN A 281 -1.93 -9.82 1.88
N THR A 282 -2.10 -9.58 0.58
CA THR A 282 -2.06 -10.63 -0.46
C THR A 282 -1.33 -10.19 -1.72
N MET A 283 -1.07 -8.89 -1.90
CA MET A 283 -0.37 -8.33 -3.05
C MET A 283 0.96 -7.73 -2.63
N LEU A 284 2.03 -8.27 -3.18
CA LEU A 284 3.35 -7.70 -3.04
C LEU A 284 3.60 -6.73 -4.19
N HIS A 285 4.18 -5.60 -3.87
CA HIS A 285 4.47 -4.59 -4.86
C HIS A 285 5.89 -4.06 -4.75
N SER A 286 6.36 -3.53 -5.85
CA SER A 286 7.69 -2.97 -6.01
C SER A 286 7.69 -1.96 -7.16
N ARG A 287 8.87 -1.44 -7.50
CA ARG A 287 9.06 -0.50 -8.60
C ARG A 287 10.46 -0.68 -9.17
N THR A 288 10.57 -0.70 -10.51
CA THR A 288 11.87 -0.68 -11.19
C THR A 288 12.62 0.62 -10.88
N SER A 289 13.93 0.62 -11.05
CA SER A 289 14.70 1.86 -11.09
C SER A 289 14.18 2.78 -12.21
N PHE A 290 14.49 4.07 -12.10
CA PHE A 290 14.08 5.04 -13.11
C PHE A 290 15.11 6.17 -13.27
N GLU A 291 15.05 6.81 -14.42
CA GLU A 291 15.70 8.09 -14.67
C GLU A 291 14.64 9.17 -14.64
N ASP A 292 14.91 10.29 -13.98
CA ASP A 292 13.93 11.35 -13.81
C ASP A 292 14.20 12.54 -14.73
N HIS A 293 13.20 13.40 -14.87
CA HIS A 293 13.36 14.70 -15.52
C HIS A 293 14.30 15.61 -14.73
N ALA A 294 15.01 16.47 -15.46
CA ALA A 294 15.86 17.49 -14.83
C ALA A 294 15.03 18.55 -14.10
N GLU A 295 13.89 18.92 -14.68
CA GLU A 295 12.97 19.93 -14.14
C GLU A 295 12.14 19.32 -13.00
N ASP A 296 12.18 19.96 -11.83
CA ASP A 296 11.58 19.44 -10.61
C ASP A 296 10.05 19.25 -10.71
N GLU A 297 9.37 20.12 -11.44
CA GLU A 297 7.92 20.07 -11.68
C GLU A 297 7.48 18.92 -12.59
N LYS A 298 8.41 18.36 -13.39
CA LYS A 298 8.16 17.21 -14.28
C LYS A 298 8.57 15.89 -13.66
N LYS A 299 9.34 15.92 -12.56
CA LYS A 299 9.80 14.68 -11.91
C LYS A 299 8.67 13.75 -11.59
N ARG A 300 8.98 12.45 -11.67
CA ARG A 300 8.08 11.38 -11.28
C ARG A 300 7.52 11.64 -9.88
N THR A 301 6.20 11.77 -9.79
CA THR A 301 5.51 12.07 -8.53
C THR A 301 4.24 11.24 -8.44
N LEU A 302 4.16 10.40 -7.41
CA LEU A 302 2.92 9.72 -7.02
C LEU A 302 2.52 10.19 -5.62
N TYR A 303 1.23 10.21 -5.35
CA TYR A 303 0.72 10.36 -3.98
C TYR A 303 0.32 9.02 -3.43
N ARG A 304 0.91 8.64 -2.30
CA ARG A 304 0.63 7.39 -1.62
C ARG A 304 -0.28 7.63 -0.41
N LEU A 305 -1.34 6.84 -0.32
CA LEU A 305 -2.28 6.88 0.79
C LEU A 305 -2.53 5.46 1.32
N TRP A 306 -2.43 5.26 2.62
CA TRP A 306 -2.75 4.02 3.29
C TRP A 306 -4.12 4.09 3.96
N LEU A 307 -4.92 3.03 3.84
CA LEU A 307 -6.25 2.99 4.45
C LEU A 307 -6.44 1.74 5.32
N ALA A 308 -7.09 1.94 6.48
CA ALA A 308 -7.85 0.91 7.17
C ALA A 308 -9.27 0.89 6.58
N ARG A 309 -9.79 -0.31 6.28
CA ARG A 309 -11.04 -0.47 5.54
C ARG A 309 -12.20 -0.94 6.42
N PRO A 310 -13.44 -0.39 6.27
CA PRO A 310 -14.61 -0.83 7.02
C PRO A 310 -15.00 -2.28 6.69
N ASP A 311 -14.74 -2.72 5.46
CA ASP A 311 -15.00 -4.06 4.96
C ASP A 311 -13.76 -4.97 4.98
N SER A 312 -12.75 -4.62 5.79
CA SER A 312 -11.53 -5.39 5.93
C SER A 312 -11.79 -6.78 6.52
N ARG A 313 -10.95 -7.74 6.14
CA ARG A 313 -11.02 -9.11 6.67
C ARG A 313 -10.30 -9.22 8.01
N ARG A 314 -10.67 -10.19 8.84
CA ARG A 314 -9.87 -10.53 10.01
C ARG A 314 -8.49 -11.00 9.58
N LEU A 315 -7.45 -10.47 10.23
CA LEU A 315 -6.06 -10.85 10.00
C LEU A 315 -5.67 -12.07 10.84
N PRO A 316 -4.54 -12.74 10.52
CA PRO A 316 -3.91 -13.68 11.44
C PRO A 316 -3.66 -13.01 12.80
N ASP A 317 -3.91 -13.73 13.89
CA ASP A 317 -3.84 -13.14 15.23
C ASP A 317 -2.42 -12.65 15.59
N SER A 318 -1.37 -13.34 15.08
CA SER A 318 0.03 -12.92 15.21
C SER A 318 0.33 -11.54 14.59
N TRP A 319 -0.51 -11.02 13.69
CA TRP A 319 -0.31 -9.73 13.07
C TRP A 319 -0.78 -8.56 13.94
N ALA A 320 -1.53 -8.83 15.03
CA ALA A 320 -1.97 -7.79 15.95
C ALA A 320 -0.80 -6.97 16.54
N VAL A 321 0.37 -7.60 16.71
CA VAL A 321 1.61 -6.93 17.18
C VAL A 321 2.03 -5.74 16.31
N PHE A 322 1.71 -5.77 15.01
CA PHE A 322 2.03 -4.69 14.08
C PHE A 322 0.81 -3.83 13.75
N TYR A 323 -0.35 -4.45 13.54
CA TYR A 323 -1.57 -3.74 13.14
C TYR A 323 -2.34 -3.12 14.31
N GLY A 324 -1.96 -3.42 15.57
CA GLY A 324 -2.68 -3.04 16.79
C GLY A 324 -3.85 -3.95 17.11
N THR A 325 -4.51 -4.53 16.11
CA THR A 325 -5.57 -5.53 16.23
C THR A 325 -5.67 -6.38 14.96
N SER A 326 -6.13 -7.63 15.11
CA SER A 326 -6.47 -8.52 13.97
C SER A 326 -7.93 -8.42 13.54
N GLU A 327 -8.78 -7.70 14.29
CA GLU A 327 -10.23 -7.69 14.06
C GLU A 327 -10.61 -6.99 12.75
N ALA A 328 -11.63 -7.54 12.07
CA ALA A 328 -12.20 -6.98 10.86
C ALA A 328 -12.97 -5.67 11.16
N GLY A 329 -13.02 -4.76 10.19
CA GLY A 329 -13.80 -3.53 10.30
C GLY A 329 -13.31 -2.55 11.39
N THR A 330 -12.06 -2.67 11.82
CA THR A 330 -11.44 -1.80 12.82
C THR A 330 -10.40 -0.89 12.20
N VAL A 331 -10.17 0.27 12.82
CA VAL A 331 -9.06 1.15 12.46
C VAL A 331 -7.77 0.50 12.95
N ARG A 332 -6.93 0.07 12.01
CA ARG A 332 -5.72 -0.71 12.31
C ARG A 332 -4.57 -0.38 11.36
N GLY A 333 -3.39 -0.82 11.71
CA GLY A 333 -2.18 -0.58 10.93
C GLY A 333 -1.72 0.88 10.94
N GLY A 334 -0.83 1.20 10.04
CA GLY A 334 -0.12 2.46 10.01
C GLY A 334 1.13 2.45 10.89
N MET A 335 2.03 3.37 10.60
CA MET A 335 3.21 3.66 11.42
C MET A 335 2.92 4.94 12.18
N LYS A 336 2.53 4.82 13.44
CA LYS A 336 2.20 5.98 14.27
C LYS A 336 3.40 6.92 14.45
N GLY A 337 4.61 6.37 14.44
CA GLY A 337 5.84 7.16 14.48
C GLY A 337 5.98 8.00 15.75
N HIS A 338 6.72 9.10 15.64
CA HIS A 338 7.07 9.92 16.80
C HIS A 338 6.16 11.16 16.98
N GLN A 339 5.28 11.44 16.02
CA GLN A 339 4.43 12.64 16.04
C GLN A 339 2.93 12.33 16.04
N TYR A 340 2.56 11.14 16.58
CA TYR A 340 1.16 10.73 16.67
C TYR A 340 0.48 11.38 17.89
N ASP A 341 0.04 12.63 17.70
CA ASP A 341 -0.55 13.52 18.69
C ASP A 341 -2.09 13.45 18.76
N ASP A 342 -2.69 14.34 19.55
CA ASP A 342 -4.14 14.44 19.68
C ASP A 342 -4.86 14.84 18.39
N VAL A 343 -4.22 15.61 17.52
CA VAL A 343 -4.80 15.99 16.20
C VAL A 343 -5.01 14.73 15.37
N ARG A 344 -4.02 13.83 15.35
CA ARG A 344 -4.08 12.56 14.63
C ARG A 344 -5.06 11.58 15.26
N ARG A 345 -5.07 11.47 16.59
CA ARG A 345 -6.06 10.65 17.33
C ARG A 345 -7.50 11.13 17.07
N ASN A 346 -7.72 12.44 17.08
CA ASN A 346 -9.04 13.03 16.82
C ASN A 346 -9.48 12.83 15.36
N PHE A 347 -8.54 12.91 14.40
CA PHE A 347 -8.82 12.56 13.00
C PHE A 347 -9.24 11.10 12.87
N ASP A 348 -8.47 10.17 13.43
CA ASP A 348 -8.75 8.73 13.37
C ASP A 348 -10.14 8.43 13.96
N ALA A 349 -10.46 8.97 15.14
CA ALA A 349 -11.76 8.76 15.81
C ALA A 349 -12.93 9.32 14.99
N ARG A 350 -12.79 10.54 14.48
CA ARG A 350 -13.81 11.20 13.65
C ARG A 350 -14.06 10.45 12.35
N GLN A 351 -12.99 10.05 11.66
CA GLN A 351 -13.10 9.33 10.40
C GLN A 351 -13.61 7.91 10.63
N ALA A 352 -13.20 7.23 11.72
CA ALA A 352 -13.76 5.94 12.10
C ALA A 352 -15.28 6.00 12.29
N GLN A 353 -15.75 7.00 13.01
CA GLN A 353 -17.20 7.23 13.19
C GLN A 353 -17.91 7.45 11.85
N ALA A 354 -17.35 8.28 10.96
CA ALA A 354 -17.91 8.55 9.64
C ALA A 354 -17.96 7.30 8.74
N MET A 355 -17.06 6.32 8.99
CA MET A 355 -16.99 5.06 8.25
C MET A 355 -17.69 3.89 8.95
N GLY A 356 -18.30 4.10 10.13
CA GLY A 356 -18.93 3.04 10.92
C GLY A 356 -17.92 1.99 11.43
N MET A 357 -16.66 2.39 11.60
CA MET A 357 -15.58 1.52 12.06
C MET A 357 -15.36 1.64 13.57
N LYS A 358 -14.86 0.57 14.19
CA LYS A 358 -14.39 0.64 15.58
C LYS A 358 -13.02 1.36 15.60
N ALA A 359 -12.84 2.31 16.49
CA ALA A 359 -11.50 2.81 16.82
C ALA A 359 -10.70 1.71 17.51
N ALA A 360 -9.38 1.61 17.20
CA ALA A 360 -8.47 0.68 17.87
C ALA A 360 -7.98 1.27 19.21
#